data_1d44c6dfff51901960cb681050980ced
#
_entry.id   1d44c6dfff51901960cb681050980ced
#
_cell.length_a   1.000
_cell.length_b   1.000
_cell.length_c   1.000
_cell.angle_alpha   90.00
_cell.angle_beta   90.00
_cell.angle_gamma   90.00
#
_symmetry.space_group_name_H-M   'P 1'
#
loop_
_entity.id
_entity.type
_entity.pdbx_description
1 polymer ?
#
loop_
_entity_poly.entity_id
_entity_poly.type
_entity_poly.pdbx_seq_one_letter_code
_entity_poly.pdbx_strand_id
1 'polypeptide(L)'
;MNDTLFKKTVIFICEHDKHGAMGLIINKKINKKDISFSNQENDKELIKVLNENNLFIGGPVLTNRILFLHTIKKIAESISISKGVYVSSDIDRLKSIVNTSNNQYKLFLGHSGWSEGQLEREIENGDWLIQKSINSLIFEKKINHIWDKATNSLGIEINDISNITGQS
;
A
#
# COMPACT_ATOMS: atom_id res chain seq x y z
N MET A 1 7.10 5.30 -17.47
CA MET A 1 7.32 6.02 -16.18
C MET A 1 8.71 5.70 -15.64
N ASN A 2 9.61 6.69 -15.61
CA ASN A 2 11.01 6.52 -15.13
C ASN A 2 11.17 6.82 -13.61
N ASP A 3 10.11 6.70 -12.85
CA ASP A 3 10.13 6.96 -11.41
C ASP A 3 10.64 5.71 -10.66
N THR A 4 11.78 5.85 -10.02
CA THR A 4 12.42 4.78 -9.23
C THR A 4 11.53 4.27 -8.09
N LEU A 5 10.60 5.11 -7.59
CA LEU A 5 9.65 4.72 -6.56
C LEU A 5 8.72 3.61 -7.05
N PHE A 6 8.26 3.69 -8.30
CA PHE A 6 7.26 2.75 -8.84
C PHE A 6 7.85 1.53 -9.54
N LYS A 7 9.17 1.44 -9.66
CA LYS A 7 9.82 0.26 -10.23
C LYS A 7 9.56 -0.99 -9.37
N LYS A 8 9.01 -2.05 -9.98
CA LYS A 8 8.62 -3.31 -9.30
C LYS A 8 7.72 -3.09 -8.09
N THR A 9 6.77 -2.17 -8.19
CA THR A 9 5.76 -1.96 -7.15
C THR A 9 4.48 -2.69 -7.46
N VAL A 10 3.82 -3.12 -6.39
CA VAL A 10 2.44 -3.59 -6.43
C VAL A 10 1.60 -2.60 -5.65
N ILE A 11 0.64 -1.98 -6.32
CA ILE A 11 -0.26 -1.01 -5.71
C ILE A 11 -1.63 -1.65 -5.55
N PHE A 12 -2.13 -1.62 -4.34
CA PHE A 12 -3.51 -2.00 -4.04
C PHE A 12 -4.39 -0.76 -4.18
N ILE A 13 -5.27 -0.76 -5.17
CA ILE A 13 -6.23 0.34 -5.37
C ILE A 13 -7.32 0.26 -4.30
N CYS A 14 -7.40 1.30 -3.49
CA CYS A 14 -8.34 1.43 -2.39
C CYS A 14 -9.61 2.15 -2.80
N GLU A 15 -9.50 3.11 -3.71
CA GLU A 15 -10.61 3.91 -4.21
C GLU A 15 -10.38 4.23 -5.69
N HIS A 16 -11.43 4.16 -6.48
CA HIS A 16 -11.41 4.54 -7.88
C HIS A 16 -12.81 4.98 -8.31
N ASP A 17 -12.94 6.23 -8.67
CA ASP A 17 -14.18 6.83 -9.16
C ASP A 17 -13.91 7.88 -10.25
N LYS A 18 -14.95 8.61 -10.64
CA LYS A 18 -14.87 9.69 -11.64
C LYS A 18 -13.93 10.85 -11.26
N HIS A 19 -13.56 10.99 -10.00
CA HIS A 19 -12.69 12.06 -9.52
C HIS A 19 -11.22 11.64 -9.47
N GLY A 20 -10.93 10.35 -9.63
CA GLY A 20 -9.58 9.81 -9.64
C GLY A 20 -9.44 8.49 -8.90
N ALA A 21 -8.23 8.21 -8.45
CA ALA A 21 -7.95 6.97 -7.72
C ALA A 21 -6.98 7.20 -6.56
N MET A 22 -7.09 6.35 -5.54
CA MET A 22 -6.15 6.24 -4.44
C MET A 22 -5.71 4.79 -4.27
N GLY A 23 -4.42 4.59 -4.03
CA GLY A 23 -3.86 3.26 -3.78
C GLY A 23 -2.69 3.28 -2.80
N LEU A 24 -2.31 2.08 -2.35
CA LEU A 24 -1.21 1.87 -1.41
C LEU A 24 -0.20 0.89 -1.99
N ILE A 25 1.07 1.28 -1.99
CA ILE A 25 2.18 0.40 -2.39
C ILE A 25 2.35 -0.66 -1.30
N ILE A 26 2.08 -1.92 -1.61
CA ILE A 26 2.03 -2.99 -0.60
C ILE A 26 3.32 -3.78 -0.44
N ASN A 27 4.33 -3.53 -1.28
CA ASN A 27 5.57 -4.30 -1.32
C ASN A 27 6.86 -3.47 -1.11
N LYS A 28 6.78 -2.24 -0.61
CA LYS A 28 7.97 -1.44 -0.27
C LYS A 28 7.99 -1.04 1.19
N LYS A 29 8.93 -1.57 1.95
CA LYS A 29 9.19 -1.17 3.34
C LYS A 29 9.95 0.14 3.40
N ILE A 30 9.66 0.92 4.44
CA ILE A 30 10.48 2.06 4.86
C ILE A 30 11.60 1.55 5.78
N ASN A 31 12.81 2.05 5.54
CA ASN A 31 13.85 1.90 6.53
C ASN A 31 13.55 2.84 7.70
N LYS A 32 13.47 2.31 8.92
CA LYS A 32 13.13 3.10 10.12
C LYS A 32 14.08 4.25 10.39
N LYS A 33 15.32 4.19 9.87
CA LYS A 33 16.32 5.27 9.98
C LYS A 33 15.96 6.50 9.12
N ASP A 34 15.11 6.32 8.11
CA ASP A 34 14.73 7.37 7.17
C ASP A 34 13.44 8.09 7.60
N ILE A 35 12.87 7.72 8.75
CA ILE A 35 11.64 8.30 9.26
C ILE A 35 11.99 9.37 10.31
N SER A 36 11.75 10.63 9.97
CA SER A 36 11.72 11.72 10.94
C SER A 36 10.27 12.06 11.30
N PHE A 37 9.84 11.63 12.46
CA PHE A 37 8.55 12.05 13.02
C PHE A 37 8.69 13.41 13.68
N SER A 38 8.55 14.48 12.92
CA SER A 38 8.87 15.82 13.38
C SER A 38 7.90 16.44 14.40
N ASN A 39 6.72 15.87 14.65
CA ASN A 39 5.75 16.47 15.57
C ASN A 39 4.89 15.49 16.40
N GLN A 40 5.20 14.21 16.42
CA GLN A 40 4.47 13.21 17.22
C GLN A 40 5.35 12.59 18.32
N GLU A 41 6.43 13.29 18.69
CA GLU A 41 7.41 12.81 19.69
C GLU A 41 6.82 12.57 21.08
N ASN A 42 5.61 13.04 21.35
CA ASN A 42 4.95 12.86 22.64
C ASN A 42 4.06 11.60 22.72
N ASP A 43 3.77 10.93 21.61
CA ASP A 43 2.95 9.70 21.64
C ASP A 43 3.83 8.45 21.71
N LYS A 44 4.27 8.11 22.92
CA LYS A 44 5.14 6.94 23.17
C LYS A 44 4.52 5.63 22.70
N GLU A 45 3.19 5.51 22.75
CA GLU A 45 2.49 4.31 22.36
C GLU A 45 2.48 4.15 20.84
N LEU A 46 2.25 5.23 20.09
CA LEU A 46 2.36 5.23 18.65
C LEU A 46 3.80 4.90 18.20
N ILE A 47 4.81 5.53 18.81
CA ILE A 47 6.22 5.25 18.52
C ILE A 47 6.53 3.77 18.76
N LYS A 48 6.03 3.18 19.84
CA LYS A 48 6.18 1.76 20.12
C LYS A 48 5.56 0.90 19.02
N VAL A 49 4.30 1.18 18.64
CA VAL A 49 3.60 0.47 17.56
C VAL A 49 4.38 0.55 16.25
N LEU A 50 4.88 1.73 15.87
CA LEU A 50 5.65 1.92 14.65
C LEU A 50 7.03 1.22 14.70
N ASN A 51 7.65 1.17 15.87
CA ASN A 51 8.93 0.49 16.05
C ASN A 51 8.82 -1.03 16.04
N GLU A 52 7.75 -1.58 16.57
CA GLU A 52 7.50 -3.02 16.62
C GLU A 52 6.98 -3.59 15.30
N ASN A 53 6.42 -2.76 14.42
CA ASN A 53 5.81 -3.18 13.19
C ASN A 53 6.56 -2.69 11.94
N ASN A 54 6.33 -3.40 10.85
CA ASN A 54 6.84 -2.96 9.56
C ASN A 54 5.99 -1.82 9.03
N LEU A 55 6.65 -0.74 8.66
CA LEU A 55 6.05 0.39 8.00
C LEU A 55 6.38 0.37 6.50
N PHE A 56 5.41 0.67 5.66
CA PHE A 56 5.53 0.66 4.21
C PHE A 56 5.38 2.08 3.65
N ILE A 57 6.00 2.34 2.50
CA ILE A 57 5.72 3.52 1.70
C ILE A 57 4.42 3.26 0.95
N GLY A 58 3.34 3.97 1.31
CA GLY A 58 2.06 3.86 0.59
C GLY A 58 2.07 4.60 -0.75
N GLY A 59 2.91 5.63 -0.87
CA GLY A 59 3.09 6.45 -2.06
C GLY A 59 3.61 7.85 -1.73
N PRO A 60 3.75 8.72 -2.74
CA PRO A 60 4.37 10.04 -2.59
C PRO A 60 3.44 11.12 -2.01
N VAL A 61 2.14 10.86 -1.89
CA VAL A 61 1.16 11.84 -1.43
C VAL A 61 0.97 11.75 0.07
N LEU A 62 0.95 12.89 0.78
CA LEU A 62 0.76 12.98 2.24
C LEU A 62 1.67 12.04 3.03
N THR A 63 2.96 12.07 2.74
CA THR A 63 3.99 11.18 3.33
C THR A 63 4.17 11.31 4.85
N ASN A 64 3.53 12.29 5.48
CA ASN A 64 3.48 12.50 6.93
C ASN A 64 2.23 11.89 7.58
N ARG A 65 1.33 11.26 6.81
CA ARG A 65 0.13 10.62 7.32
C ARG A 65 0.26 9.11 7.34
N ILE A 66 -0.17 8.52 8.44
CA ILE A 66 -0.25 7.07 8.60
C ILE A 66 -1.63 6.60 8.15
N LEU A 67 -1.63 5.63 7.26
CA LEU A 67 -2.80 4.85 6.88
C LEU A 67 -2.57 3.40 7.26
N PHE A 68 -3.61 2.66 7.55
CA PHE A 68 -3.48 1.24 7.77
C PHE A 68 -4.62 0.43 7.14
N LEU A 69 -4.26 -0.68 6.53
CA LEU A 69 -5.18 -1.70 6.09
C LEU A 69 -5.38 -2.71 7.22
N HIS A 70 -6.61 -3.19 7.41
CA HIS A 70 -6.93 -4.18 8.44
C HIS A 70 -8.11 -5.05 8.06
N THR A 71 -8.30 -6.14 8.81
CA THR A 71 -9.39 -7.10 8.59
C THR A 71 -10.54 -6.99 9.61
N ILE A 72 -10.53 -5.98 10.45
CA ILE A 72 -11.52 -5.82 11.54
C ILE A 72 -12.77 -5.11 11.02
N LYS A 73 -13.91 -5.80 11.07
CA LYS A 73 -15.17 -5.33 10.50
C LYS A 73 -15.86 -4.20 11.28
N LYS A 74 -15.55 -3.99 12.55
CA LYS A 74 -16.33 -3.11 13.44
C LYS A 74 -15.58 -1.84 13.89
N ILE A 75 -14.67 -1.34 13.10
CA ILE A 75 -14.02 -0.06 13.41
C ILE A 75 -14.83 1.06 12.78
N ALA A 76 -15.29 1.99 13.61
CA ALA A 76 -15.93 3.22 13.13
C ALA A 76 -14.97 3.99 12.20
N GLU A 77 -15.53 4.67 11.19
CA GLU A 77 -14.79 5.47 10.22
C GLU A 77 -13.80 4.69 9.32
N SER A 78 -13.83 3.36 9.35
CA SER A 78 -13.10 2.57 8.38
C SER A 78 -13.86 2.46 7.07
N ILE A 79 -13.16 2.69 5.96
CA ILE A 79 -13.70 2.55 4.61
C ILE A 79 -13.51 1.09 4.18
N SER A 80 -14.59 0.43 3.77
CA SER A 80 -14.52 -0.92 3.20
C SER A 80 -13.99 -0.86 1.78
N ILE A 81 -12.85 -1.50 1.52
CA ILE A 81 -12.20 -1.51 0.21
C ILE A 81 -12.56 -2.76 -0.60
N SER A 82 -12.52 -3.91 0.06
CA SER A 82 -12.90 -5.19 -0.52
C SER A 82 -13.45 -6.10 0.57
N LYS A 83 -13.95 -7.28 0.19
CA LYS A 83 -14.53 -8.22 1.16
C LYS A 83 -13.54 -8.55 2.28
N GLY A 84 -13.79 -8.01 3.47
CA GLY A 84 -12.98 -8.24 4.67
C GLY A 84 -11.70 -7.42 4.76
N VAL A 85 -11.51 -6.40 3.92
CA VAL A 85 -10.39 -5.46 3.99
C VAL A 85 -10.90 -4.04 4.11
N TYR A 86 -10.36 -3.32 5.07
CA TYR A 86 -10.74 -1.95 5.42
C TYR A 86 -9.51 -1.07 5.48
N VAL A 87 -9.65 0.22 5.18
CA VAL A 87 -8.63 1.24 5.39
C VAL A 87 -9.08 2.24 6.45
N SER A 88 -8.15 2.69 7.28
CA SER A 88 -8.38 3.73 8.29
C SER A 88 -7.12 4.58 8.48
N SER A 89 -7.32 5.80 9.03
CA SER A 89 -6.25 6.70 9.47
C SER A 89 -6.36 7.03 10.97
N ASP A 90 -7.29 6.43 11.68
CA ASP A 90 -7.52 6.66 13.11
C ASP A 90 -6.47 5.96 13.97
N ILE A 91 -5.51 6.75 14.47
CA ILE A 91 -4.37 6.26 15.26
C ILE A 91 -4.80 5.61 16.58
N ASP A 92 -5.85 6.12 17.23
CA ASP A 92 -6.31 5.54 18.50
C ASP A 92 -6.91 4.16 18.27
N ARG A 93 -7.57 3.97 17.14
CA ARG A 93 -8.05 2.66 16.71
C ARG A 93 -6.90 1.73 16.34
N LEU A 94 -5.86 2.24 15.69
CA LEU A 94 -4.66 1.44 15.41
C LEU A 94 -4.07 0.85 16.69
N LYS A 95 -3.92 1.64 17.75
CA LYS A 95 -3.41 1.18 19.05
C LYS A 95 -4.25 0.04 19.63
N SER A 96 -5.58 0.12 19.50
CA SER A 96 -6.48 -0.94 19.95
C SER A 96 -6.38 -2.22 19.12
N ILE A 97 -6.11 -2.11 17.82
CA ILE A 97 -5.99 -3.24 16.89
C ILE A 97 -4.71 -4.03 17.12
N VAL A 98 -3.60 -3.34 17.31
CA VAL A 98 -2.27 -3.95 17.47
C VAL A 98 -2.23 -4.89 18.67
N ASN A 99 -3.01 -4.59 19.70
CA ASN A 99 -3.07 -5.40 20.93
C ASN A 99 -4.00 -6.61 20.85
N THR A 100 -4.70 -6.84 19.71
CA THR A 100 -5.60 -7.98 19.54
C THR A 100 -4.98 -9.05 18.64
N SER A 101 -4.85 -10.26 19.16
CA SER A 101 -4.00 -11.34 18.63
C SER A 101 -4.42 -11.99 17.31
N ASN A 102 -5.61 -11.70 16.76
CA ASN A 102 -6.15 -12.40 15.58
C ASN A 102 -6.37 -11.52 14.34
N ASN A 103 -5.95 -10.25 14.37
CA ASN A 103 -6.23 -9.33 13.29
C ASN A 103 -5.00 -9.11 12.40
N GLN A 104 -5.23 -9.11 11.10
CA GLN A 104 -4.20 -8.71 10.16
C GLN A 104 -4.28 -7.20 9.94
N TYR A 105 -3.13 -6.54 9.97
CA TYR A 105 -3.01 -5.13 9.63
C TYR A 105 -1.65 -4.84 8.96
N LYS A 106 -1.60 -3.75 8.22
CA LYS A 106 -0.40 -3.28 7.54
C LYS A 106 -0.39 -1.76 7.55
N LEU A 107 0.75 -1.18 7.92
CA LEU A 107 0.93 0.25 8.13
C LEU A 107 1.61 0.91 6.94
N PHE A 108 1.16 2.10 6.58
CA PHE A 108 1.67 2.85 5.44
C PHE A 108 1.92 4.31 5.80
N LEU A 109 3.01 4.89 5.28
CA LEU A 109 3.19 6.33 5.21
C LEU A 109 2.82 6.82 3.80
N GLY A 110 1.91 7.79 3.76
CA GLY A 110 1.41 8.35 2.51
C GLY A 110 0.59 7.36 1.68
N HIS A 111 0.25 7.79 0.48
CA HIS A 111 -0.50 7.01 -0.49
C HIS A 111 -0.11 7.40 -1.93
N SER A 112 -0.50 6.59 -2.89
CA SER A 112 -0.46 6.91 -4.31
C SER A 112 -1.80 7.51 -4.71
N GLY A 113 -1.79 8.59 -5.47
CA GLY A 113 -2.98 9.29 -5.91
C GLY A 113 -2.93 9.59 -7.40
N TRP A 114 -4.06 9.47 -8.07
CA TRP A 114 -4.28 9.83 -9.46
C TRP A 114 -5.44 10.80 -9.56
N SER A 115 -5.28 11.85 -10.35
CA SER A 115 -6.37 12.75 -10.70
C SER A 115 -7.34 12.09 -11.68
N GLU A 116 -8.47 12.75 -11.94
CA GLU A 116 -9.50 12.30 -12.89
C GLU A 116 -8.89 11.83 -14.22
N GLY A 117 -9.19 10.60 -14.62
CA GLY A 117 -8.72 9.96 -15.86
C GLY A 117 -7.21 9.73 -15.95
N GLN A 118 -6.43 10.03 -14.90
CA GLN A 118 -4.97 9.84 -14.95
C GLN A 118 -4.59 8.36 -14.93
N LEU A 119 -5.20 7.59 -14.02
CA LEU A 119 -4.91 6.15 -13.90
C LEU A 119 -5.26 5.41 -15.19
N GLU A 120 -6.40 5.74 -15.78
CA GLU A 120 -6.85 5.15 -17.04
C GLU A 120 -5.85 5.42 -18.18
N ARG A 121 -5.41 6.67 -18.32
CA ARG A 121 -4.39 7.02 -19.32
C ARG A 121 -3.06 6.30 -19.11
N GLU A 122 -2.62 6.17 -17.87
CA GLU A 122 -1.38 5.44 -17.54
C GLU A 122 -1.51 3.95 -17.83
N ILE A 123 -2.68 3.36 -17.62
CA ILE A 123 -2.98 1.98 -17.99
C ILE A 123 -2.99 1.80 -19.52
N GLU A 124 -3.67 2.69 -20.25
CA GLU A 124 -3.73 2.68 -21.71
C GLU A 124 -2.32 2.83 -22.34
N ASN A 125 -1.46 3.63 -21.70
CA ASN A 125 -0.07 3.80 -22.12
C ASN A 125 0.83 2.60 -21.77
N GLY A 126 0.33 1.61 -21.02
CA GLY A 126 1.10 0.45 -20.60
C GLY A 126 2.03 0.71 -19.39
N ASP A 127 1.87 1.83 -18.68
CA ASP A 127 2.64 2.12 -17.46
C ASP A 127 2.28 1.17 -16.31
N TRP A 128 1.04 0.66 -16.29
CA TRP A 128 0.51 -0.27 -15.30
C TRP A 128 -0.10 -1.51 -15.90
N LEU A 129 0.15 -2.65 -15.27
CA LEU A 129 -0.55 -3.89 -15.53
C LEU A 129 -1.64 -4.08 -14.46
N ILE A 130 -2.87 -4.34 -14.90
CA ILE A 130 -4.00 -4.54 -14.00
C ILE A 130 -4.16 -6.01 -13.67
N GLN A 131 -4.37 -6.27 -12.39
CA GLN A 131 -4.71 -7.59 -11.88
C GLN A 131 -5.91 -7.53 -10.97
N LYS A 132 -6.73 -8.58 -10.99
CA LYS A 132 -7.78 -8.74 -9.99
C LYS A 132 -7.18 -8.85 -8.60
N SER A 133 -7.69 -8.07 -7.66
CA SER A 133 -7.21 -8.06 -6.28
C SER A 133 -7.26 -9.45 -5.65
N ILE A 134 -6.14 -9.84 -5.05
CA ILE A 134 -6.03 -11.05 -4.22
C ILE A 134 -5.72 -10.57 -2.79
N ASN A 135 -6.72 -10.63 -1.92
CA ASN A 135 -6.61 -10.13 -0.54
C ASN A 135 -5.43 -10.73 0.23
N SER A 136 -5.04 -11.98 -0.06
CA SER A 136 -3.88 -12.62 0.57
C SER A 136 -2.55 -11.94 0.24
N LEU A 137 -2.44 -11.22 -0.89
CA LEU A 137 -1.23 -10.47 -1.22
C LEU A 137 -1.03 -9.24 -0.34
N ILE A 138 -2.12 -8.61 0.11
CA ILE A 138 -2.07 -7.39 0.91
C ILE A 138 -1.31 -7.64 2.20
N PHE A 139 -1.60 -8.75 2.87
CA PHE A 139 -1.02 -9.13 4.17
C PHE A 139 0.12 -10.15 4.07
N GLU A 140 0.64 -10.40 2.85
CA GLU A 140 1.78 -11.30 2.65
C GLU A 140 3.01 -10.81 3.45
N LYS A 141 3.56 -11.68 4.28
CA LYS A 141 4.70 -11.36 5.14
C LYS A 141 6.02 -11.31 4.37
N LYS A 142 6.15 -12.16 3.34
CA LYS A 142 7.34 -12.22 2.49
C LYS A 142 7.21 -11.21 1.34
N ILE A 143 7.71 -10.00 1.56
CA ILE A 143 7.53 -8.86 0.66
C ILE A 143 8.03 -9.14 -0.75
N ASN A 144 9.17 -9.81 -0.88
CA ASN A 144 9.74 -10.16 -2.19
C ASN A 144 8.81 -11.08 -3.00
N HIS A 145 7.94 -11.85 -2.33
CA HIS A 145 6.98 -12.71 -3.00
C HIS A 145 5.75 -11.97 -3.54
N ILE A 146 5.48 -10.75 -3.06
CA ILE A 146 4.29 -10.01 -3.50
C ILE A 146 4.37 -9.71 -4.99
N TRP A 147 5.52 -9.20 -5.45
CA TRP A 147 5.74 -8.92 -6.88
C TRP A 147 5.66 -10.21 -7.72
N ASP A 148 6.37 -11.25 -7.31
CA ASP A 148 6.41 -12.52 -8.04
C ASP A 148 5.01 -13.16 -8.15
N LYS A 149 4.25 -13.16 -7.06
CA LYS A 149 2.87 -13.66 -7.06
C LYS A 149 1.95 -12.81 -7.93
N ALA A 150 2.11 -11.48 -7.89
CA ALA A 150 1.32 -10.59 -8.71
C ALA A 150 1.60 -10.80 -10.21
N THR A 151 2.86 -10.92 -10.61
CA THR A 151 3.25 -11.12 -12.02
C THR A 151 2.93 -12.52 -12.53
N ASN A 152 3.19 -13.57 -11.75
CA ASN A 152 2.88 -14.95 -12.14
C ASN A 152 1.38 -15.17 -12.38
N SER A 153 0.51 -14.48 -11.66
CA SER A 153 -0.94 -14.58 -11.86
C SER A 153 -1.42 -13.90 -13.15
N LEU A 154 -0.60 -13.04 -13.76
CA LEU A 154 -0.84 -12.45 -15.09
C LEU A 154 -0.35 -13.35 -16.23
N GLY A 155 0.29 -14.50 -15.93
CA GLY A 155 0.89 -15.38 -16.92
C GLY A 155 2.16 -14.79 -17.57
N ILE A 156 2.76 -13.78 -16.94
CA ILE A 156 3.98 -13.10 -17.39
C ILE A 156 5.17 -13.65 -16.62
N GLU A 157 6.14 -14.23 -17.30
CA GLU A 157 7.41 -14.60 -16.68
C GLU A 157 8.24 -13.34 -16.41
N ILE A 158 9.00 -13.33 -15.28
CA ILE A 158 9.82 -12.18 -14.87
C ILE A 158 10.82 -11.75 -15.95
N ASN A 159 11.25 -12.68 -16.79
CA ASN A 159 12.17 -12.43 -17.91
C ASN A 159 11.53 -11.60 -19.04
N ASP A 160 10.20 -11.66 -19.18
CA ASP A 160 9.48 -10.91 -20.22
C ASP A 160 9.33 -9.43 -19.84
N ILE A 161 9.22 -9.13 -18.54
CA ILE A 161 9.07 -7.75 -18.05
C ILE A 161 10.35 -6.92 -18.27
N SER A 162 11.53 -7.55 -18.20
CA SER A 162 12.80 -6.86 -18.47
C SER A 162 12.94 -6.45 -19.95
N ASN A 163 12.24 -7.11 -20.85
CA ASN A 163 12.24 -6.80 -22.28
C ASN A 163 11.22 -5.72 -22.67
N ILE A 164 10.13 -5.57 -21.89
CA ILE A 164 9.09 -4.54 -22.12
C ILE A 164 9.57 -3.16 -21.66
N THR A 165 10.40 -3.09 -20.62
CA THR A 165 10.95 -1.82 -20.09
C THR A 165 12.21 -1.32 -20.82
N GLY A 166 12.68 -2.04 -21.82
CA GLY A 166 13.91 -1.74 -22.57
C GLY A 166 13.71 -1.11 -23.94
N GLN A 167 12.49 -0.78 -24.34
CA GLN A 167 12.22 -0.11 -25.61
C GLN A 167 11.57 1.26 -25.37
N SER A 168 12.41 2.26 -25.21
CA SER A 168 12.10 3.65 -25.58
C SER A 168 13.39 4.43 -25.74
#